data_65167eb3a555bfd46e40fed51660b765
#
_entry.id   65167eb3a555bfd46e40fed51660b765
#
_cell.length_a   1.000
_cell.length_b   1.000
_cell.length_c   1.000
_cell.angle_alpha   90.00
_cell.angle_beta   90.00
_cell.angle_gamma   90.00
#
_symmetry.space_group_name_H-M   'P 1'
#
loop_
_entity.id
_entity.type
_entity.pdbx_description
1 polymer ?
#
loop_
_entity_poly.entity_id
_entity_poly.type
_entity_poly.pdbx_seq_one_letter_code
_entity_poly.pdbx_strand_id
1 'polypeptide(L)'
;SVSLEINNKLQTKRIISIEDDRSKVYSFKIIVDQVNNINGKFIIEDYPISFDNILYFSLNKSQKVNILNIYENQELNNFNYLFKDTSMFNYSTTNISNIQYSNISYQDFVLLNEIQSISEALEKYLIQILQKGSSICLIPSKDFQLENFNDFLKKLDVNTFKTTDTNTYIIENINYLHPLYSNVFDGDFKEIKYPKVSFSLSLIHI
;
A
#
# COMPACT_ATOMS: atom_id res chain seq x y z
N SER A 1 -34.60 -10.70 -18.88
CA SER A 1 -33.22 -11.13 -19.15
C SER A 1 -32.23 -10.17 -18.55
N VAL A 2 -30.96 -10.63 -18.34
CA VAL A 2 -29.85 -9.77 -17.88
C VAL A 2 -28.77 -9.73 -18.96
N SER A 3 -28.38 -8.52 -19.34
CA SER A 3 -27.29 -8.25 -20.28
C SER A 3 -26.13 -7.56 -19.56
N LEU A 4 -24.90 -7.91 -19.94
CA LEU A 4 -23.68 -7.25 -19.49
C LEU A 4 -23.03 -6.56 -20.69
N GLU A 5 -22.86 -5.25 -20.59
CA GLU A 5 -22.10 -4.46 -21.55
C GLU A 5 -20.82 -3.93 -20.90
N ILE A 6 -19.71 -3.95 -21.64
CA ILE A 6 -18.40 -3.42 -21.26
C ILE A 6 -17.95 -2.45 -22.36
N ASN A 7 -17.60 -1.23 -21.96
CA ASN A 7 -17.17 -0.17 -22.91
C ASN A 7 -18.13 -0.03 -24.11
N ASN A 8 -19.43 -0.03 -23.79
CA ASN A 8 -20.55 0.04 -24.78
C ASN A 8 -20.64 -1.13 -25.77
N LYS A 9 -19.97 -2.27 -25.46
CA LYS A 9 -20.09 -3.50 -26.25
C LYS A 9 -20.78 -4.59 -25.43
N LEU A 10 -21.82 -5.20 -26.01
CA LEU A 10 -22.48 -6.35 -25.38
C LEU A 10 -21.49 -7.51 -25.27
N GLN A 11 -21.28 -8.01 -24.06
CA GLN A 11 -20.41 -9.14 -23.75
C GLN A 11 -21.22 -10.43 -23.66
N THR A 12 -22.34 -10.36 -22.98
CA THR A 12 -23.22 -11.53 -22.79
C THR A 12 -24.62 -11.10 -22.43
N LYS A 13 -25.59 -11.95 -22.82
CA LYS A 13 -26.99 -11.86 -22.41
C LYS A 13 -27.44 -13.21 -21.90
N ARG A 14 -28.10 -13.25 -20.74
CA ARG A 14 -28.64 -14.47 -20.15
C ARG A 14 -30.10 -14.29 -19.78
N ILE A 15 -30.87 -15.31 -20.06
CA ILE A 15 -32.24 -15.43 -19.54
C ILE A 15 -32.10 -16.02 -18.14
N ILE A 16 -32.65 -15.33 -17.14
CA ILE A 16 -32.66 -15.77 -15.75
C ILE A 16 -34.10 -15.90 -15.29
N SER A 17 -34.35 -16.88 -14.45
CA SER A 17 -35.63 -17.06 -13.76
C SER A 17 -35.37 -17.03 -12.26
N ILE A 18 -36.12 -16.19 -11.57
CA ILE A 18 -36.10 -16.10 -10.10
C ILE A 18 -37.50 -16.49 -9.65
N GLU A 19 -37.58 -17.45 -8.74
CA GLU A 19 -38.85 -17.81 -8.10
C GLU A 19 -39.26 -16.74 -7.10
N ASP A 20 -40.55 -16.58 -6.85
CA ASP A 20 -41.09 -15.60 -5.93
C ASP A 20 -40.38 -15.64 -4.57
N ASP A 21 -40.08 -14.47 -4.01
CA ASP A 21 -39.41 -14.28 -2.71
C ASP A 21 -38.01 -14.90 -2.55
N ARG A 22 -37.32 -15.22 -3.66
CA ARG A 22 -35.95 -15.75 -3.62
C ARG A 22 -34.94 -14.83 -4.28
N SER A 23 -33.73 -14.83 -3.75
CA SER A 23 -32.56 -14.21 -4.41
C SER A 23 -31.69 -15.29 -5.06
N LYS A 24 -31.09 -14.98 -6.22
CA LYS A 24 -30.19 -15.89 -6.91
C LYS A 24 -28.94 -15.15 -7.39
N VAL A 25 -27.77 -15.72 -7.12
CA VAL A 25 -26.49 -15.14 -7.54
C VAL A 25 -26.08 -15.71 -8.89
N TYR A 26 -25.77 -14.84 -9.83
CA TYR A 26 -25.22 -15.20 -11.13
C TYR A 26 -23.83 -14.61 -11.30
N SER A 27 -22.88 -15.44 -11.75
CA SER A 27 -21.53 -15.01 -12.06
C SER A 27 -21.34 -14.87 -13.56
N PHE A 28 -20.76 -13.74 -13.96
CA PHE A 28 -20.36 -13.46 -15.34
C PHE A 28 -18.84 -13.46 -15.41
N LYS A 29 -18.27 -14.36 -16.25
CA LYS A 29 -16.84 -14.35 -16.55
C LYS A 29 -16.62 -13.63 -17.86
N ILE A 30 -15.76 -12.63 -17.83
CA ILE A 30 -15.36 -11.84 -19.00
C ILE A 30 -13.85 -11.88 -19.17
N ILE A 31 -13.39 -11.89 -20.40
CA ILE A 31 -11.99 -11.68 -20.73
C ILE A 31 -11.86 -10.22 -21.09
N VAL A 32 -11.03 -9.50 -20.39
CA VAL A 32 -10.76 -8.09 -20.64
C VAL A 32 -9.36 -7.95 -21.18
N ASP A 33 -9.24 -7.48 -22.41
CA ASP A 33 -7.96 -7.09 -22.96
C ASP A 33 -7.40 -5.89 -22.17
N GLN A 34 -6.11 -5.64 -22.27
CA GLN A 34 -5.27 -4.75 -21.44
C GLN A 34 -5.79 -3.29 -21.32
N VAL A 35 -7.03 -3.11 -20.90
CA VAL A 35 -7.65 -1.78 -20.68
C VAL A 35 -7.50 -1.42 -19.20
N ASN A 36 -6.95 -0.26 -18.88
CA ASN A 36 -6.74 0.19 -17.50
C ASN A 36 -8.06 0.44 -16.77
N ASN A 37 -9.09 0.94 -17.47
CA ASN A 37 -10.39 1.23 -16.90
C ASN A 37 -11.47 0.48 -17.68
N ILE A 38 -12.31 -0.25 -16.98
CA ILE A 38 -13.45 -0.98 -17.53
C ILE A 38 -14.70 -0.28 -17.03
N ASN A 39 -15.45 0.31 -17.94
CA ASN A 39 -16.76 0.84 -17.65
C ASN A 39 -17.80 -0.15 -18.14
N GLY A 40 -18.67 -0.58 -17.26
CA GLY A 40 -19.69 -1.57 -17.57
C GLY A 40 -21.05 -1.17 -17.08
N LYS A 41 -22.04 -1.86 -17.60
CA LYS A 41 -23.41 -1.81 -17.10
C LYS A 41 -24.08 -3.17 -17.20
N PHE A 42 -24.86 -3.48 -16.18
CA PHE A 42 -25.85 -4.54 -16.25
C PHE A 42 -27.18 -3.93 -16.67
N ILE A 43 -27.87 -4.59 -17.57
CA ILE A 43 -29.20 -4.17 -18.05
C ILE A 43 -30.14 -5.33 -17.78
N ILE A 44 -31.20 -5.08 -17.04
CA ILE A 44 -32.29 -6.03 -16.77
C ILE A 44 -33.47 -5.62 -17.68
N GLU A 45 -34.01 -6.57 -18.40
CA GLU A 45 -35.28 -6.37 -19.10
C GLU A 45 -36.40 -6.85 -18.17
N ASP A 46 -37.00 -5.90 -17.48
CA ASP A 46 -38.13 -6.12 -16.60
C ASP A 46 -39.30 -5.18 -16.96
N TYR A 47 -40.51 -5.62 -16.75
CA TYR A 47 -41.75 -4.88 -17.06
C TYR A 47 -42.72 -5.04 -15.90
N PRO A 48 -43.45 -3.99 -15.49
CA PRO A 48 -43.62 -2.66 -16.12
C PRO A 48 -42.64 -1.60 -15.59
N ILE A 49 -41.79 -1.89 -14.62
CA ILE A 49 -40.89 -0.94 -13.98
C ILE A 49 -39.54 -1.00 -14.73
N SER A 50 -39.09 0.12 -15.27
CA SER A 50 -37.87 0.18 -16.07
C SER A 50 -36.82 1.21 -15.63
N PHE A 51 -37.11 2.05 -14.64
CA PHE A 51 -36.20 3.13 -14.23
C PHE A 51 -34.96 2.66 -13.49
N ASP A 52 -34.99 1.46 -12.85
CA ASP A 52 -33.92 0.83 -12.11
C ASP A 52 -33.27 -0.34 -12.86
N ASN A 53 -33.58 -0.53 -14.11
CA ASN A 53 -33.14 -1.64 -14.95
C ASN A 53 -31.66 -1.58 -15.35
N ILE A 54 -30.92 -0.50 -15.00
CA ILE A 54 -29.53 -0.32 -15.41
C ILE A 54 -28.66 -0.05 -14.18
N LEU A 55 -27.68 -0.92 -13.95
CA LEU A 55 -26.64 -0.73 -12.96
C LEU A 55 -25.32 -0.47 -13.64
N TYR A 56 -24.77 0.72 -13.45
CA TYR A 56 -23.44 1.08 -13.94
C TYR A 56 -22.36 0.70 -12.93
N PHE A 57 -21.20 0.25 -13.44
CA PHE A 57 -20.02 0.00 -12.62
C PHE A 57 -18.75 0.38 -13.38
N SER A 58 -17.71 0.68 -12.63
CA SER A 58 -16.36 0.90 -13.16
C SER A 58 -15.38 0.03 -12.38
N LEU A 59 -14.51 -0.66 -13.10
CA LEU A 59 -13.43 -1.45 -12.54
C LEU A 59 -12.11 -0.91 -13.07
N ASN A 60 -11.22 -0.57 -12.18
CA ASN A 60 -9.85 -0.22 -12.53
C ASN A 60 -8.97 -1.46 -12.39
N LYS A 61 -8.11 -1.72 -13.37
CA LYS A 61 -7.07 -2.71 -13.19
C LYS A 61 -6.15 -2.22 -12.08
N SER A 62 -6.10 -2.95 -10.99
CA SER A 62 -5.13 -2.68 -9.94
C SER A 62 -3.72 -2.77 -10.54
N GLN A 63 -3.03 -1.63 -10.62
CA GLN A 63 -1.60 -1.64 -10.93
C GLN A 63 -0.88 -2.16 -9.69
N LYS A 64 0.15 -2.99 -9.91
CA LYS A 64 0.99 -3.43 -8.81
C LYS A 64 1.75 -2.24 -8.26
N VAL A 65 1.87 -2.17 -6.95
CA VAL A 65 2.68 -1.16 -6.28
C VAL A 65 4.15 -1.56 -6.39
N ASN A 66 4.97 -0.70 -6.97
CA ASN A 66 6.42 -0.91 -7.08
C ASN A 66 7.08 -0.46 -5.78
N ILE A 67 7.76 -1.39 -5.11
CA ILE A 67 8.37 -1.16 -3.80
C ILE A 67 9.86 -1.47 -3.89
N LEU A 68 10.68 -0.52 -3.47
CA LEU A 68 12.11 -0.68 -3.35
C LEU A 68 12.54 -0.57 -1.89
N ASN A 69 13.11 -1.64 -1.35
CA ASN A 69 13.76 -1.65 -0.06
C ASN A 69 15.26 -1.41 -0.23
N ILE A 70 15.75 -0.28 0.28
CA ILE A 70 17.16 0.09 0.30
C ILE A 70 17.69 -0.16 1.70
N TYR A 71 18.67 -1.05 1.83
CA TYR A 71 19.28 -1.41 3.11
C TYR A 71 20.81 -1.18 3.09
N GLU A 72 21.43 -1.06 4.25
CA GLU A 72 22.88 -0.80 4.34
C GLU A 72 23.66 -2.01 4.83
N ASN A 73 23.37 -2.53 6.04
CA ASN A 73 24.23 -3.51 6.68
C ASN A 73 23.79 -4.96 6.46
N GLN A 74 22.54 -5.26 6.71
CA GLN A 74 21.98 -6.59 6.57
C GLN A 74 20.57 -6.50 6.02
N GLU A 75 20.30 -7.36 5.04
CA GLU A 75 18.94 -7.51 4.54
C GLU A 75 18.06 -8.14 5.62
N LEU A 76 17.24 -7.32 6.27
CA LEU A 76 16.18 -7.81 7.12
C LEU A 76 15.02 -8.28 6.22
N ASN A 77 14.99 -9.58 5.96
CA ASN A 77 14.01 -10.20 5.07
C ASN A 77 12.56 -10.17 5.57
N ASN A 78 12.31 -9.53 6.72
CA ASN A 78 10.96 -9.45 7.28
C ASN A 78 9.98 -8.74 6.33
N PHE A 79 10.45 -7.77 5.55
CA PHE A 79 9.61 -7.08 4.56
C PHE A 79 9.22 -7.96 3.38
N ASN A 80 9.99 -9.00 3.05
CA ASN A 80 9.63 -9.99 2.04
C ASN A 80 8.31 -10.70 2.38
N TYR A 81 8.02 -10.89 3.67
CA TYR A 81 6.76 -11.51 4.11
C TYR A 81 5.58 -10.55 3.98
N LEU A 82 5.79 -9.25 4.21
CA LEU A 82 4.73 -8.23 4.07
C LEU A 82 4.32 -8.04 2.61
N PHE A 83 5.29 -8.04 1.70
CA PHE A 83 5.08 -7.75 0.28
C PHE A 83 5.15 -9.00 -0.61
N LYS A 84 4.87 -10.19 -0.02
CA LYS A 84 4.95 -11.48 -0.73
C LYS A 84 3.88 -11.68 -1.81
N ASP A 85 2.77 -10.94 -1.74
CA ASP A 85 1.70 -11.05 -2.73
C ASP A 85 2.11 -10.37 -4.03
N THR A 86 2.64 -11.17 -4.94
CA THR A 86 3.09 -10.71 -6.26
C THR A 86 1.95 -10.30 -7.19
N SER A 87 0.69 -10.49 -6.82
CA SER A 87 -0.45 -9.95 -7.55
C SER A 87 -0.65 -8.46 -7.27
N MET A 88 -0.27 -8.00 -6.08
CA MET A 88 -0.42 -6.63 -5.60
C MET A 88 0.89 -5.83 -5.64
N PHE A 89 2.04 -6.48 -5.41
CA PHE A 89 3.32 -5.81 -5.22
C PHE A 89 4.40 -6.30 -6.19
N ASN A 90 5.21 -5.36 -6.67
CA ASN A 90 6.51 -5.59 -7.28
C ASN A 90 7.57 -5.18 -6.26
N TYR A 91 7.94 -6.09 -5.37
CA TYR A 91 8.91 -5.82 -4.32
C TYR A 91 10.33 -6.18 -4.77
N SER A 92 11.27 -5.27 -4.54
CA SER A 92 12.69 -5.45 -4.83
C SER A 92 13.55 -4.90 -3.70
N THR A 93 14.76 -5.44 -3.55
CA THR A 93 15.72 -5.01 -2.54
C THR A 93 17.05 -4.63 -3.18
N THR A 94 17.74 -3.67 -2.60
CA THR A 94 19.10 -3.28 -3.02
C THR A 94 19.92 -2.80 -1.83
N ASN A 95 21.20 -3.12 -1.82
CA ASN A 95 22.12 -2.50 -0.87
C ASN A 95 22.41 -1.07 -1.31
N ILE A 96 22.52 -0.14 -0.34
CA ILE A 96 22.78 1.27 -0.61
C ILE A 96 24.06 1.51 -1.41
N SER A 97 25.08 0.64 -1.23
CA SER A 97 26.35 0.71 -1.99
C SER A 97 26.20 0.34 -3.48
N ASN A 98 25.13 -0.38 -3.83
CA ASN A 98 24.88 -0.86 -5.19
C ASN A 98 23.67 -0.20 -5.84
N ILE A 99 23.22 0.91 -5.26
CA ILE A 99 21.99 1.55 -5.69
C ILE A 99 22.08 2.11 -7.10
N GLN A 100 21.12 1.77 -7.93
CA GLN A 100 20.91 2.39 -9.23
C GLN A 100 19.82 3.45 -9.08
N TYR A 101 20.24 4.71 -8.96
CA TYR A 101 19.35 5.83 -8.69
C TYR A 101 18.21 5.99 -9.70
N SER A 102 18.43 5.63 -10.98
CA SER A 102 17.38 5.64 -11.99
C SER A 102 16.19 4.75 -11.64
N ASN A 103 16.42 3.65 -10.91
CA ASN A 103 15.36 2.71 -10.52
C ASN A 103 14.43 3.32 -9.47
N ILE A 104 14.91 4.27 -8.66
CA ILE A 104 14.09 4.96 -7.66
C ILE A 104 12.94 5.71 -8.33
N SER A 105 13.17 6.30 -9.50
CA SER A 105 12.22 7.14 -10.21
C SER A 105 10.91 6.44 -10.63
N TYR A 106 10.88 5.12 -10.60
CA TYR A 106 9.74 4.28 -10.99
C TYR A 106 9.04 3.63 -9.80
N GLN A 107 9.46 3.95 -8.57
CA GLN A 107 8.90 3.35 -7.38
C GLN A 107 7.70 4.16 -6.88
N ASP A 108 6.68 3.43 -6.42
CA ASP A 108 5.53 4.01 -5.74
C ASP A 108 5.79 4.14 -4.23
N PHE A 109 6.64 3.24 -3.70
CA PHE A 109 7.03 3.23 -2.29
C PHE A 109 8.51 2.87 -2.15
N VAL A 110 9.25 3.68 -1.39
CA VAL A 110 10.66 3.42 -1.06
C VAL A 110 10.80 3.27 0.44
N LEU A 111 11.39 2.14 0.84
CA LEU A 111 11.73 1.83 2.22
C LEU A 111 13.24 2.02 2.41
N LEU A 112 13.63 2.97 3.25
CA LEU A 112 15.00 3.14 3.70
C LEU A 112 15.18 2.37 5.00
N ASN A 113 15.80 1.20 4.91
CA ASN A 113 15.82 0.21 5.96
C ASN A 113 17.20 0.14 6.64
N GLU A 114 17.26 0.60 7.89
CA GLU A 114 18.46 0.63 8.72
C GLU A 114 19.68 1.28 8.05
N ILE A 115 19.46 2.37 7.30
CA ILE A 115 20.54 3.17 6.73
C ILE A 115 21.10 4.15 7.75
N GLN A 116 22.42 4.46 7.65
CA GLN A 116 23.10 5.37 8.56
C GLN A 116 23.01 6.83 8.11
N SER A 117 22.99 7.08 6.81
CA SER A 117 22.91 8.42 6.26
C SER A 117 22.25 8.44 4.89
N ILE A 118 21.72 9.60 4.53
CA ILE A 118 21.13 9.87 3.22
C ILE A 118 22.13 10.73 2.44
N SER A 119 22.71 10.18 1.38
CA SER A 119 23.61 10.93 0.51
C SER A 119 22.85 11.97 -0.30
N GLU A 120 23.52 13.04 -0.72
CA GLU A 120 22.92 14.10 -1.54
C GLU A 120 22.29 13.55 -2.83
N ALA A 121 22.93 12.55 -3.44
CA ALA A 121 22.41 11.88 -4.64
C ALA A 121 21.10 11.15 -4.32
N LEU A 122 21.06 10.38 -3.24
CA LEU A 122 19.84 9.66 -2.80
C LEU A 122 18.74 10.66 -2.46
N GLU A 123 19.04 11.68 -1.67
CA GLU A 123 18.10 12.73 -1.29
C GLU A 123 17.40 13.35 -2.49
N LYS A 124 18.17 13.73 -3.52
CA LYS A 124 17.63 14.32 -4.74
C LYS A 124 16.55 13.43 -5.39
N TYR A 125 16.82 12.12 -5.51
CA TYR A 125 15.86 11.19 -6.13
C TYR A 125 14.65 10.95 -5.22
N LEU A 126 14.85 10.89 -3.90
CA LEU A 126 13.75 10.75 -2.94
C LEU A 126 12.80 11.95 -2.99
N ILE A 127 13.32 13.18 -3.03
CA ILE A 127 12.50 14.39 -3.18
C ILE A 127 11.71 14.34 -4.51
N GLN A 128 12.36 13.93 -5.60
CA GLN A 128 11.69 13.85 -6.91
C GLN A 128 10.52 12.86 -6.93
N ILE A 129 10.65 11.70 -6.27
CA ILE A 129 9.56 10.73 -6.24
C ILE A 129 8.41 11.19 -5.33
N LEU A 130 8.72 11.84 -4.21
CA LEU A 130 7.70 12.43 -3.34
C LEU A 130 6.87 13.49 -4.08
N GLN A 131 7.50 14.34 -4.89
CA GLN A 131 6.81 15.32 -5.73
C GLN A 131 5.89 14.67 -6.78
N LYS A 132 6.16 13.42 -7.18
CA LYS A 132 5.31 12.64 -8.08
C LYS A 132 4.17 11.90 -7.37
N GLY A 133 4.11 11.96 -6.02
CA GLY A 133 3.09 11.29 -5.21
C GLY A 133 3.49 9.93 -4.67
N SER A 134 4.77 9.53 -4.81
CA SER A 134 5.29 8.31 -4.16
C SER A 134 5.43 8.52 -2.65
N SER A 135 5.59 7.43 -1.90
CA SER A 135 5.75 7.44 -0.46
C SER A 135 7.13 6.92 -0.04
N ILE A 136 7.62 7.40 1.10
CA ILE A 136 8.88 6.95 1.69
C ILE A 136 8.63 6.52 3.14
N CYS A 137 9.21 5.40 3.53
CA CYS A 137 9.31 4.99 4.93
C CYS A 137 10.77 5.02 5.36
N LEU A 138 11.04 5.71 6.46
CA LEU A 138 12.38 5.83 7.05
C LEU A 138 12.46 4.95 8.29
N ILE A 139 13.40 4.01 8.28
CA ILE A 139 13.79 3.21 9.45
C ILE A 139 15.29 3.44 9.66
N PRO A 140 15.66 4.40 10.52
CA PRO A 140 17.07 4.68 10.78
C PRO A 140 17.77 3.50 11.46
N SER A 141 19.06 3.33 11.20
CA SER A 141 19.89 2.39 11.96
C SER A 141 20.12 2.92 13.40
N LYS A 142 20.66 2.08 14.29
CA LYS A 142 21.02 2.53 15.65
C LYS A 142 22.05 3.66 15.62
N ASP A 143 22.99 3.58 14.69
CA ASP A 143 24.13 4.51 14.56
C ASP A 143 23.91 5.53 13.46
N PHE A 144 22.66 5.89 13.20
CA PHE A 144 22.34 6.85 12.15
C PHE A 144 22.79 8.29 12.49
N GLN A 145 23.08 9.05 11.47
CA GLN A 145 23.50 10.46 11.59
C GLN A 145 22.27 11.36 11.76
N LEU A 146 21.94 11.70 13.00
CA LEU A 146 20.74 12.46 13.38
C LEU A 146 20.61 13.78 12.60
N GLU A 147 21.69 14.56 12.48
CA GLU A 147 21.69 15.84 11.77
C GLU A 147 21.39 15.66 10.28
N ASN A 148 22.01 14.65 9.64
CA ASN A 148 21.79 14.35 8.23
C ASN A 148 20.32 14.00 7.94
N PHE A 149 19.70 13.15 8.78
CA PHE A 149 18.27 12.83 8.64
C PHE A 149 17.39 14.05 8.90
N ASN A 150 17.71 14.85 9.92
CA ASN A 150 16.93 16.05 10.23
C ASN A 150 17.02 17.09 9.13
N ASP A 151 18.16 17.25 8.46
CA ASP A 151 18.30 18.15 7.33
C ASP A 151 17.45 17.70 6.14
N PHE A 152 17.38 16.39 5.89
CA PHE A 152 16.46 15.84 4.89
C PHE A 152 14.99 16.09 5.27
N LEU A 153 14.60 15.81 6.53
CA LEU A 153 13.22 16.01 7.01
C LEU A 153 12.80 17.50 6.95
N LYS A 154 13.71 18.44 7.30
CA LYS A 154 13.46 19.89 7.16
C LYS A 154 13.16 20.29 5.71
N LYS A 155 13.87 19.72 4.73
CA LYS A 155 13.61 19.99 3.31
C LYS A 155 12.25 19.50 2.84
N LEU A 156 11.68 18.53 3.55
CA LEU A 156 10.32 17.99 3.29
C LEU A 156 9.23 18.74 4.09
N ASP A 157 9.61 19.71 4.92
CA ASP A 157 8.70 20.43 5.82
C ASP A 157 7.92 19.49 6.76
N VAL A 158 8.62 18.46 7.29
CA VAL A 158 8.07 17.50 8.24
C VAL A 158 8.83 17.55 9.56
N ASN A 159 8.22 17.00 10.61
CA ASN A 159 8.81 16.98 11.94
C ASN A 159 10.16 16.27 11.97
N THR A 160 11.11 16.84 12.72
CA THR A 160 12.45 16.30 12.89
C THR A 160 12.55 15.43 14.16
N PHE A 161 13.55 14.56 14.19
CA PHE A 161 13.87 13.79 15.39
C PHE A 161 14.52 14.69 16.43
N LYS A 162 14.06 14.59 17.68
CA LYS A 162 14.57 15.39 18.78
C LYS A 162 15.72 14.71 19.53
N THR A 163 15.47 13.49 19.93
CA THR A 163 16.41 12.70 20.74
C THR A 163 16.30 11.24 20.40
N THR A 164 17.39 10.53 20.64
CA THR A 164 17.43 9.09 20.63
C THR A 164 17.34 8.60 22.08
N ASP A 165 16.49 7.61 22.33
CA ASP A 165 16.40 6.94 23.62
C ASP A 165 16.87 5.49 23.46
N THR A 166 17.90 5.13 24.23
CA THR A 166 18.53 3.80 24.23
C THR A 166 18.06 2.93 25.38
N ASN A 167 17.11 3.40 26.19
CA ASN A 167 16.54 2.57 27.24
C ASN A 167 15.69 1.45 26.64
N THR A 168 15.71 0.31 27.34
CA THR A 168 14.89 -0.83 26.94
C THR A 168 13.50 -0.70 27.54
N TYR A 169 12.49 -0.70 26.68
CA TYR A 169 11.08 -0.68 27.06
C TYR A 169 10.41 -1.99 26.66
N ILE A 170 9.44 -2.39 27.45
CA ILE A 170 8.53 -3.50 27.14
C ILE A 170 7.19 -2.87 26.73
N ILE A 171 6.68 -3.27 25.59
CA ILE A 171 5.32 -2.86 25.19
C ILE A 171 4.35 -3.63 26.08
N GLU A 172 3.57 -2.92 26.88
CA GLU A 172 2.61 -3.53 27.80
C GLU A 172 1.19 -3.60 27.21
N ASN A 173 0.88 -2.66 26.31
CA ASN A 173 -0.47 -2.58 25.74
C ASN A 173 -0.44 -1.98 24.32
N ILE A 174 -1.36 -2.43 23.47
CA ILE A 174 -1.63 -1.86 22.15
C ILE A 174 -3.04 -1.25 22.20
N ASN A 175 -3.15 0.01 21.81
CA ASN A 175 -4.46 0.63 21.64
C ASN A 175 -5.10 0.15 20.31
N TYR A 176 -5.84 -0.94 20.37
CA TYR A 176 -6.53 -1.53 19.21
C TYR A 176 -7.60 -0.63 18.60
N LEU A 177 -8.07 0.38 19.35
CA LEU A 177 -9.05 1.36 18.86
C LEU A 177 -8.41 2.45 17.98
N HIS A 178 -7.08 2.49 17.92
CA HIS A 178 -6.39 3.45 17.07
C HIS A 178 -6.69 3.14 15.60
N PRO A 179 -6.99 4.15 14.74
CA PRO A 179 -7.35 3.95 13.34
C PRO A 179 -6.35 3.11 12.53
N LEU A 180 -5.05 3.15 12.88
CA LEU A 180 -4.02 2.31 12.24
C LEU A 180 -4.22 0.82 12.48
N TYR A 181 -4.97 0.43 13.51
CA TYR A 181 -5.16 -0.98 13.88
C TYR A 181 -6.56 -1.50 13.62
N SER A 182 -7.49 -0.64 13.15
CA SER A 182 -8.91 -0.97 13.01
C SER A 182 -9.22 -2.20 12.13
N ASN A 183 -8.31 -2.59 11.25
CA ASN A 183 -8.46 -3.75 10.36
C ASN A 183 -7.23 -4.67 10.37
N VAL A 184 -6.34 -4.54 11.36
CA VAL A 184 -5.09 -5.30 11.42
C VAL A 184 -5.25 -6.54 12.30
N PHE A 185 -6.13 -6.47 13.28
CA PHE A 185 -6.30 -7.53 14.27
C PHE A 185 -7.74 -8.04 14.25
N ASP A 186 -7.92 -9.28 13.78
CA ASP A 186 -9.19 -9.99 13.84
C ASP A 186 -9.18 -10.92 15.08
N GLY A 187 -9.82 -10.48 16.18
CA GLY A 187 -10.08 -11.32 17.36
C GLY A 187 -9.33 -10.95 18.65
N ASP A 188 -9.65 -11.66 19.73
CA ASP A 188 -9.06 -11.51 21.07
C ASP A 188 -7.65 -12.14 21.11
N PHE A 189 -6.62 -11.33 21.02
CA PHE A 189 -5.23 -11.77 21.15
C PHE A 189 -4.81 -11.83 22.63
N LYS A 190 -5.12 -12.92 23.30
CA LYS A 190 -4.78 -13.11 24.73
C LYS A 190 -3.31 -13.49 24.99
N GLU A 191 -2.53 -13.84 23.97
CA GLU A 191 -1.16 -14.36 24.11
C GLU A 191 -0.15 -13.78 23.11
N ILE A 192 -0.16 -12.45 22.90
CA ILE A 192 0.89 -11.82 22.10
C ILE A 192 2.13 -11.61 22.98
N LYS A 193 3.26 -12.19 22.59
CA LYS A 193 4.56 -11.78 23.14
C LYS A 193 4.95 -10.44 22.53
N TYR A 194 4.78 -9.37 23.30
CA TYR A 194 5.19 -8.05 22.87
C TYR A 194 6.70 -7.95 22.69
N PRO A 195 7.17 -7.29 21.61
CA PRO A 195 8.59 -7.07 21.40
C PRO A 195 9.16 -6.14 22.46
N LYS A 196 10.46 -6.32 22.76
CA LYS A 196 11.23 -5.35 23.52
C LYS A 196 11.72 -4.27 22.58
N VAL A 197 11.54 -3.02 22.98
CA VAL A 197 12.05 -1.85 22.27
C VAL A 197 13.34 -1.43 22.94
N SER A 198 14.48 -1.58 22.26
CA SER A 198 15.80 -1.20 22.77
C SER A 198 16.31 0.14 22.26
N PHE A 199 15.56 0.77 21.38
CA PHE A 199 15.88 2.05 20.79
C PHE A 199 14.61 2.73 20.31
N SER A 200 14.44 4.00 20.63
CA SER A 200 13.31 4.78 20.16
C SER A 200 13.72 6.19 19.75
N LEU A 201 12.96 6.78 18.84
CA LEU A 201 13.10 8.14 18.36
C LEU A 201 11.90 8.96 18.79
N SER A 202 12.14 10.14 19.36
CA SER A 202 11.07 11.08 19.64
C SER A 202 11.01 12.14 18.53
N LEU A 203 9.79 12.43 18.06
CA LEU A 203 9.54 13.50 17.11
C LEU A 203 9.26 14.81 17.87
N ILE A 204 9.65 15.94 17.28
CA ILE A 204 9.21 17.24 17.75
C ILE A 204 7.79 17.43 17.23
N HIS A 205 6.82 17.50 18.14
CA HIS A 205 5.50 18.04 17.81
C HIS A 205 5.58 19.57 17.95
N ILE A 206 5.42 20.28 16.85
CA ILE A 206 5.26 21.73 16.82
C ILE A 206 3.78 22.05 16.86
#